data_6e37196c37674931c077ed79e617387c
#
_entry.id   6e37196c37674931c077ed79e617387c
#
_cell.length_a   1.000
_cell.length_b   1.000
_cell.length_c   1.000
_cell.angle_alpha   90.00
_cell.angle_beta   90.00
_cell.angle_gamma   90.00
#
_symmetry.space_group_name_H-M   'P 1'
#
loop_
_entity.id
_entity.type
_entity.pdbx_description
1 polymer ?
#
loop_
_entity_poly.entity_id
_entity_poly.type
_entity_poly.pdbx_seq_one_letter_code
_entity_poly.pdbx_strand_id
1 'polypeptide(L)'
;MAQENFRRIERVIKGVANHRRLQIVDLLQRNPELSVAEVSERLRIGYINASDHIRKLAIAGLVIKRSDGNSVRHKITPRGKSILEFCKTLE
;
A
#
# COMPACT_ATOMS: atom_id res chain seq x y z
N MET A 1 -8.81 -22.68 7.38
CA MET A 1 -8.64 -21.37 8.06
C MET A 1 -9.74 -21.21 9.12
N ALA A 2 -9.41 -20.57 10.24
CA ALA A 2 -10.38 -20.31 11.30
C ALA A 2 -11.38 -19.24 10.84
N GLN A 3 -12.61 -19.25 11.41
CA GLN A 3 -13.69 -18.33 11.04
C GLN A 3 -13.28 -16.86 11.19
N GLU A 4 -12.62 -16.47 12.27
CA GLU A 4 -12.19 -15.10 12.51
C GLU A 4 -11.11 -14.66 11.51
N ASN A 5 -10.37 -15.59 10.91
CA ASN A 5 -9.35 -15.26 9.91
C ASN A 5 -9.97 -14.77 8.60
N PHE A 6 -11.16 -15.23 8.25
CA PHE A 6 -11.84 -14.78 7.04
C PHE A 6 -12.11 -13.27 7.09
N ARG A 7 -12.51 -12.73 8.23
CA ARG A 7 -12.74 -11.30 8.37
C ARG A 7 -11.46 -10.49 8.27
N ARG A 8 -10.37 -11.00 8.84
CA ARG A 8 -9.06 -10.34 8.72
C ARG A 8 -8.56 -10.34 7.28
N ILE A 9 -8.68 -11.47 6.63
CA ILE A 9 -8.28 -11.60 5.22
C ILE A 9 -9.14 -10.68 4.34
N GLU A 10 -10.44 -10.62 4.60
CA GLU A 10 -11.32 -9.70 3.88
C GLU A 10 -10.85 -8.25 3.99
N ARG A 11 -10.48 -7.80 5.19
CA ARG A 11 -9.99 -6.44 5.37
C ARG A 11 -8.71 -6.15 4.59
N VAL A 12 -7.81 -7.12 4.56
CA VAL A 12 -6.56 -6.99 3.79
C VAL A 12 -6.88 -6.88 2.30
N ILE A 13 -7.71 -7.80 1.80
CA ILE A 13 -8.07 -7.82 0.38
C ILE A 13 -8.81 -6.55 -0.01
N LYS A 14 -9.78 -6.11 0.79
CA LYS A 14 -10.49 -4.86 0.54
C LYS A 14 -9.55 -3.66 0.60
N GLY A 15 -8.57 -3.69 1.49
CA GLY A 15 -7.60 -2.62 1.61
C GLY A 15 -6.76 -2.43 0.37
N VAL A 16 -6.51 -3.48 -0.40
CA VAL A 16 -5.69 -3.43 -1.60
C VAL A 16 -6.51 -3.48 -2.90
N ALA A 17 -7.79 -3.81 -2.83
CA ALA A 17 -8.65 -4.03 -4.01
C ALA A 17 -9.03 -2.71 -4.68
N ASN A 18 -8.05 -2.06 -5.28
CA ASN A 18 -8.20 -0.80 -5.99
C ASN A 18 -6.97 -0.63 -6.87
N HIS A 19 -7.15 -0.31 -8.16
CA HIS A 19 -6.01 -0.25 -9.09
C HIS A 19 -4.94 0.77 -8.67
N ARG A 20 -5.34 1.91 -8.09
CA ARG A 20 -4.36 2.91 -7.61
C ARG A 20 -3.57 2.39 -6.41
N ARG A 21 -4.23 1.68 -5.49
CA ARG A 21 -3.55 1.10 -4.35
C ARG A 21 -2.58 0.01 -4.76
N LEU A 22 -2.95 -0.82 -5.74
CA LEU A 22 -2.04 -1.81 -6.32
C LEU A 22 -0.83 -1.13 -6.95
N GLN A 23 -1.04 -0.03 -7.68
CA GLN A 23 0.05 0.75 -8.26
C GLN A 23 0.98 1.32 -7.18
N ILE A 24 0.42 1.77 -6.07
CA ILE A 24 1.22 2.33 -4.97
C ILE A 24 2.09 1.23 -4.33
N VAL A 25 1.53 0.06 -4.07
CA VAL A 25 2.29 -1.06 -3.50
C VAL A 25 3.44 -1.45 -4.43
N ASP A 26 3.16 -1.56 -5.73
CA ASP A 26 4.17 -1.86 -6.73
C ASP A 26 5.25 -0.77 -6.80
N LEU A 27 4.84 0.49 -6.78
CA LEU A 27 5.76 1.62 -6.80
C LEU A 27 6.70 1.60 -5.58
N LEU A 28 6.16 1.35 -4.39
CA LEU A 28 6.95 1.30 -3.16
C LEU A 28 7.89 0.09 -3.11
N GLN A 29 7.55 -1.00 -3.78
CA GLN A 29 8.44 -2.15 -3.90
C GLN A 29 9.67 -1.77 -4.73
N ARG A 30 9.47 -1.01 -5.79
CA ARG A 30 10.56 -0.57 -6.69
C ARG A 30 11.31 0.65 -6.17
N ASN A 31 10.62 1.50 -5.41
CA ASN A 31 11.17 2.76 -4.89
C ASN A 31 10.76 2.90 -3.43
N PRO A 32 11.50 2.29 -2.50
CA PRO A 32 11.15 2.35 -1.09
C PRO A 32 11.30 3.77 -0.54
N GLU A 33 10.52 4.04 0.49
CA GLU A 33 10.59 5.23 1.30
C GLU A 33 10.22 6.53 0.58
N LEU A 34 9.20 6.47 -0.28
CA LEU A 34 8.64 7.67 -0.89
C LEU A 34 7.68 8.40 0.07
N SER A 35 7.60 9.71 -0.05
CA SER A 35 6.60 10.54 0.61
C SER A 35 5.29 10.49 -0.17
N VAL A 36 4.19 10.99 0.44
CA VAL A 36 2.90 11.11 -0.26
C VAL A 36 3.04 11.98 -1.51
N ALA A 37 3.75 13.10 -1.40
CA ALA A 37 3.96 14.01 -2.53
C ALA A 37 4.65 13.30 -3.69
N GLU A 38 5.68 12.51 -3.39
CA GLU A 38 6.41 11.77 -4.42
C GLU A 38 5.53 10.69 -5.07
N VAL A 39 4.73 9.98 -4.30
CA VAL A 39 3.77 9.01 -4.83
C VAL A 39 2.75 9.71 -5.74
N SER A 40 2.20 10.82 -5.27
CA SER A 40 1.24 11.64 -6.03
C SER A 40 1.82 12.05 -7.38
N GLU A 41 3.05 12.56 -7.38
CA GLU A 41 3.71 12.99 -8.62
C GLU A 41 3.96 11.84 -9.58
N ARG A 42 4.51 10.74 -9.07
CA ARG A 42 4.89 9.60 -9.93
C ARG A 42 3.69 8.92 -10.55
N LEU A 43 2.58 8.81 -9.83
CA LEU A 43 1.37 8.17 -10.33
C LEU A 43 0.41 9.15 -10.99
N ARG A 44 0.71 10.44 -10.92
CA ARG A 44 -0.14 11.51 -11.46
C ARG A 44 -1.56 11.44 -10.92
N ILE A 45 -1.65 11.30 -9.61
CA ILE A 45 -2.93 11.34 -8.87
C ILE A 45 -2.87 12.50 -7.87
N GLY A 46 -4.06 13.00 -7.48
CA GLY A 46 -4.10 14.10 -6.52
C GLY A 46 -3.48 13.73 -5.18
N TYR A 47 -2.88 14.70 -4.51
CA TYR A 47 -2.23 14.51 -3.22
C TYR A 47 -3.19 13.92 -2.18
N ILE A 48 -4.41 14.45 -2.09
CA ILE A 48 -5.41 13.99 -1.12
C ILE A 48 -5.79 12.54 -1.40
N ASN A 49 -5.96 12.19 -2.68
CA ASN A 49 -6.28 10.81 -3.07
C ASN A 49 -5.12 9.86 -2.76
N ALA A 50 -3.89 10.27 -3.06
CA ALA A 50 -2.70 9.48 -2.72
C ALA A 50 -2.62 9.24 -1.22
N SER A 51 -2.80 10.30 -0.43
CA SER A 51 -2.79 10.23 1.04
C SER A 51 -3.84 9.26 1.57
N ASP A 52 -5.07 9.33 1.03
CA ASP A 52 -6.15 8.44 1.45
C ASP A 52 -5.86 6.98 1.11
N HIS A 53 -5.36 6.73 -0.11
CA HIS A 53 -4.99 5.37 -0.51
C HIS A 53 -3.87 4.80 0.37
N ILE A 54 -2.85 5.60 0.67
CA ILE A 54 -1.75 5.17 1.53
C ILE A 54 -2.24 4.89 2.94
N ARG A 55 -3.14 5.72 3.47
CA ARG A 55 -3.74 5.49 4.78
C ARG A 55 -4.47 4.15 4.84
N LYS A 56 -5.25 3.83 3.81
CA LYS A 56 -5.98 2.56 3.75
C LYS A 56 -5.04 1.37 3.62
N LEU A 57 -3.96 1.52 2.86
CA LEU A 57 -2.92 0.49 2.77
C LEU A 57 -2.23 0.27 4.11
N ALA A 58 -1.97 1.34 4.87
CA ALA A 58 -1.36 1.24 6.18
C ALA A 58 -2.28 0.53 7.18
N ILE A 59 -3.58 0.85 7.16
CA ILE A 59 -4.58 0.19 8.00
C ILE A 59 -4.64 -1.31 7.71
N ALA A 60 -4.53 -1.69 6.45
CA ALA A 60 -4.52 -3.10 6.03
C ALA A 60 -3.18 -3.80 6.32
N GLY A 61 -2.17 -3.06 6.78
CA GLY A 61 -0.87 -3.63 7.12
C GLY A 61 0.03 -3.91 5.92
N LEU A 62 -0.23 -3.25 4.79
CA LEU A 62 0.53 -3.45 3.55
C LEU A 62 1.68 -2.47 3.40
N VAL A 63 1.58 -1.33 4.09
CA VAL A 63 2.55 -0.25 4.07
C VAL A 63 2.76 0.23 5.49
N ILE A 64 3.99 0.61 5.84
CA ILE A 64 4.29 1.28 7.10
C ILE A 64 4.82 2.68 6.82
N LYS A 65 4.60 3.57 7.79
CA LYS A 65 5.08 4.95 7.76
C LYS A 65 6.31 5.08 8.64
N ARG A 66 7.30 5.83 8.17
CA ARG A 66 8.49 6.13 8.93
C ARG A 66 8.71 7.64 8.92
N SER A 67 8.87 8.23 10.09
CA SER A 67 9.21 9.64 10.20
C SER A 67 10.69 9.83 9.89
N ASP A 68 11.00 10.87 9.13
CA ASP A 68 12.35 11.22 8.73
C ASP A 68 12.47 12.75 8.76
N GLY A 69 12.79 13.30 9.94
CA GLY A 69 12.78 14.75 10.14
C GLY A 69 11.38 15.30 9.95
N ASN A 70 11.21 16.24 9.02
CA ASN A 70 9.92 16.84 8.69
C ASN A 70 9.14 16.05 7.64
N SER A 71 9.67 14.91 7.20
CA SER A 71 9.09 14.11 6.15
C SER A 71 8.55 12.79 6.71
N VAL A 72 7.50 12.26 6.09
CA VAL A 72 7.00 10.92 6.38
C VAL A 72 7.25 10.06 5.14
N ARG A 73 7.97 8.97 5.34
CA ARG A 73 8.32 8.03 4.29
C ARG A 73 7.48 6.77 4.41
N HIS A 74 7.30 6.06 3.31
CA HIS A 74 6.44 4.88 3.24
C HIS A 74 7.21 3.71 2.69
N LYS A 75 6.99 2.53 3.31
CA LYS A 75 7.70 1.31 2.94
C LYS A 75 6.71 0.16 2.89
N ILE A 76 6.89 -0.73 1.91
CA ILE A 76 6.08 -1.94 1.80
C ILE A 76 6.46 -2.91 2.93
N THR A 77 5.45 -3.58 3.49
CA THR A 77 5.62 -4.61 4.52
C THR A 77 5.79 -5.98 3.87
N PRO A 78 6.21 -7.03 4.65
CA PRO A 78 6.20 -8.40 4.13
C PRO A 78 4.83 -8.82 3.60
N ARG A 79 3.73 -8.39 4.26
CA ARG A 79 2.37 -8.64 3.79
C ARG A 79 2.14 -7.97 2.42
N GLY A 80 2.61 -6.75 2.25
CA GLY A 80 2.51 -6.05 0.97
C GLY A 80 3.27 -6.77 -0.13
N LYS A 81 4.44 -7.31 0.18
CA LYS A 81 5.22 -8.13 -0.77
C LYS A 81 4.46 -9.39 -1.17
N SER A 82 3.84 -10.07 -0.20
CA SER A 82 3.04 -11.27 -0.47
C SER A 82 1.86 -10.96 -1.38
N ILE A 83 1.18 -9.85 -1.16
CA ILE A 83 0.07 -9.42 -2.02
C ILE A 83 0.56 -9.17 -3.45
N LEU A 84 1.70 -8.50 -3.61
CA LEU A 84 2.28 -8.25 -4.93
C LEU A 84 2.61 -9.55 -5.66
N GLU A 85 3.24 -10.49 -4.96
CA GLU A 85 3.57 -11.79 -5.56
C GLU A 85 2.32 -12.52 -6.00
N PHE A 86 1.26 -12.51 -5.18
CA PHE A 86 -0.02 -13.09 -5.55
C PHE A 86 -0.58 -12.41 -6.80
N CYS A 87 -0.57 -11.09 -6.84
CA CYS A 87 -1.11 -10.33 -7.98
C CYS A 87 -0.41 -10.69 -9.29
N LYS A 88 0.90 -10.97 -9.24
CA LYS A 88 1.65 -11.39 -10.44
C LYS A 88 1.11 -12.70 -11.02
N THR A 89 0.51 -13.55 -10.21
CA THR A 89 -0.08 -14.80 -10.69
C THR A 89 -1.38 -14.57 -11.44
N LEU A 90 -1.97 -13.38 -11.33
CA LEU A 90 -3.25 -13.05 -11.95
C LEU A 90 -3.11 -12.38 -13.32
N GLU A 91 -1.89 -12.08 -13.74
CA GLU A 91 -1.61 -11.48 -15.04
C GLU A 91 -1.74 -12.47 -16.19
#